data_44398d77d9fca137f3ab29f19b7458c7
#
_entry.id   44398d77d9fca137f3ab29f19b7458c7
#
_cell.length_a   1.000
_cell.length_b   1.000
_cell.length_c   1.000
_cell.angle_alpha   90.00
_cell.angle_beta   90.00
_cell.angle_gamma   90.00
#
_symmetry.space_group_name_H-M   'P 1'
#
loop_
_entity.id
_entity.type
_entity.pdbx_description
1 polymer ?
#
loop_
_entity_poly.entity_id
_entity_poly.type
_entity_poly.pdbx_seq_one_letter_code
_entity_poly.pdbx_strand_id
1 'polypeptide(L)'
;MKLSLGFSPCPNDTFIFDALIHHKIDTEGLEFEVFYDDVETLNQKAFSGELDITKLSYHAFAYVVDKYVLLDAGSALGFGVGPLLICKGDPELLHSQLIAHHSPLTIGIPGKYTTANFLLGLAFPEATNKQELVFSEIEDALLDGKIDVGLIIHENRFTYQNKGLKKIIDLGDYWEKQTGCAIPLGGIVANRKLPLDVQHKINRVLKKSVEFAFANPKSGLEFIRSHAQEMSEEVMYKHIKLYVNKYSVDLGEEGRKAIEILFDTAREKNIIPKIKEQIFLT
;
A
#
# COMPACT_ATOMS: atom_id res chain seq x y z
N MET A 1 -18.56 18.25 -10.25
CA MET A 1 -17.38 17.93 -11.10
C MET A 1 -17.15 16.43 -11.02
N LYS A 2 -17.04 15.73 -12.16
CA LYS A 2 -16.79 14.27 -12.17
C LYS A 2 -15.28 14.01 -12.29
N LEU A 3 -14.74 13.16 -11.41
CA LEU A 3 -13.32 12.82 -11.30
C LEU A 3 -13.15 11.30 -11.35
N SER A 4 -12.08 10.84 -11.99
CA SER A 4 -11.69 9.43 -11.97
C SER A 4 -10.94 9.12 -10.66
N LEU A 5 -11.36 8.03 -9.98
CA LEU A 5 -10.83 7.59 -8.70
C LEU A 5 -10.43 6.12 -8.75
N GLY A 6 -9.14 5.82 -8.60
CA GLY A 6 -8.63 4.45 -8.55
C GLY A 6 -8.19 4.03 -7.14
N PHE A 7 -8.66 2.87 -6.68
CA PHE A 7 -8.19 2.26 -5.44
C PHE A 7 -8.37 0.74 -5.46
N SER A 8 -7.70 0.06 -4.53
CA SER A 8 -7.77 -1.40 -4.47
C SER A 8 -9.09 -1.89 -3.86
N PRO A 9 -9.62 -3.06 -4.28
CA PRO A 9 -10.82 -3.63 -3.68
C PRO A 9 -10.60 -4.16 -2.25
N CYS A 10 -9.43 -3.91 -1.66
CA CYS A 10 -9.08 -4.38 -0.33
C CYS A 10 -9.89 -3.70 0.78
N PRO A 11 -10.12 -4.38 1.92
CA PRO A 11 -10.98 -3.89 3.00
C PRO A 11 -10.62 -2.51 3.55
N ASN A 12 -9.34 -2.15 3.62
CA ASN A 12 -8.91 -0.84 4.10
C ASN A 12 -9.32 0.30 3.17
N ASP A 13 -9.20 0.11 1.84
CA ASP A 13 -9.55 1.13 0.86
C ASP A 13 -11.08 1.22 0.70
N THR A 14 -11.79 0.10 0.56
CA THR A 14 -13.25 0.10 0.51
C THR A 14 -13.87 0.71 1.77
N PHE A 15 -13.26 0.53 2.95
CA PHE A 15 -13.70 1.14 4.19
C PHE A 15 -13.59 2.67 4.18
N ILE A 16 -12.45 3.23 3.74
CA ILE A 16 -12.24 4.68 3.78
C ILE A 16 -12.97 5.42 2.66
N PHE A 17 -13.24 4.76 1.52
CA PHE A 17 -13.92 5.39 0.38
C PHE A 17 -15.44 5.19 0.36
N ASP A 18 -15.99 4.26 1.15
CA ASP A 18 -17.42 3.95 1.17
C ASP A 18 -18.33 5.18 1.31
N ALA A 19 -18.04 6.05 2.28
CA ALA A 19 -18.89 7.21 2.53
C ALA A 19 -18.82 8.25 1.42
N LEU A 20 -17.66 8.38 0.78
CA LEU A 20 -17.41 9.30 -0.32
C LEU A 20 -18.15 8.86 -1.59
N ILE A 21 -18.01 7.59 -2.00
CA ILE A 21 -18.56 7.09 -3.27
C ILE A 21 -20.06 6.81 -3.21
N HIS A 22 -20.61 6.53 -2.01
CA HIS A 22 -22.04 6.29 -1.79
C HIS A 22 -22.78 7.51 -1.23
N HIS A 23 -22.18 8.71 -1.31
CA HIS A 23 -22.80 9.98 -0.89
C HIS A 23 -23.37 9.95 0.55
N LYS A 24 -22.68 9.25 1.48
CA LYS A 24 -23.05 9.23 2.91
C LYS A 24 -22.57 10.49 3.64
N ILE A 25 -21.76 11.30 2.96
CA ILE A 25 -21.24 12.59 3.39
C ILE A 25 -21.46 13.63 2.29
N ASP A 26 -21.36 14.91 2.63
CA ASP A 26 -21.32 15.98 1.64
C ASP A 26 -19.98 15.95 0.90
N THR A 27 -20.02 15.67 -0.41
CA THR A 27 -18.88 15.62 -1.32
C THR A 27 -18.52 16.99 -1.91
N GLU A 28 -19.12 18.08 -1.44
CA GLU A 28 -18.89 19.45 -1.92
C GLU A 28 -19.07 19.58 -3.46
N GLY A 29 -19.99 18.80 -4.03
CA GLY A 29 -20.28 18.78 -5.47
C GLY A 29 -19.26 17.99 -6.31
N LEU A 30 -18.42 17.17 -5.69
CA LEU A 30 -17.59 16.19 -6.41
C LEU A 30 -18.38 14.89 -6.64
N GLU A 31 -18.19 14.34 -7.82
CA GLU A 31 -18.70 13.04 -8.28
C GLU A 31 -17.51 12.16 -8.68
N PHE A 32 -17.59 10.87 -8.42
CA PHE A 32 -16.46 9.96 -8.64
C PHE A 32 -16.84 8.82 -9.58
N GLU A 33 -16.01 8.64 -10.62
CA GLU A 33 -16.00 7.42 -11.44
C GLU A 33 -14.93 6.49 -10.90
N VAL A 34 -15.36 5.35 -10.35
CA VAL A 34 -14.47 4.47 -9.58
C VAL A 34 -13.90 3.36 -10.44
N PHE A 35 -12.61 3.13 -10.31
CA PHE A 35 -11.83 2.07 -10.95
C PHE A 35 -11.18 1.20 -9.86
N TYR A 36 -11.49 -0.09 -9.88
CA TYR A 36 -10.92 -1.07 -8.95
C TYR A 36 -9.82 -1.86 -9.63
N ASP A 37 -8.60 -1.74 -9.12
CA ASP A 37 -7.44 -2.49 -9.59
C ASP A 37 -6.54 -2.88 -8.42
N ASP A 38 -5.66 -3.86 -8.62
CA ASP A 38 -4.60 -4.13 -7.66
C ASP A 38 -3.59 -2.98 -7.58
N VAL A 39 -2.80 -2.96 -6.50
CA VAL A 39 -1.89 -1.84 -6.21
C VAL A 39 -0.83 -1.62 -7.30
N GLU A 40 -0.31 -2.68 -7.92
CA GLU A 40 0.70 -2.52 -8.97
C GLU A 40 0.09 -2.02 -10.26
N THR A 41 -1.10 -2.47 -10.63
CA THR A 41 -1.86 -1.92 -11.78
C THR A 41 -2.13 -0.43 -11.60
N LEU A 42 -2.54 0.01 -10.39
CA LEU A 42 -2.70 1.44 -10.08
C LEU A 42 -1.37 2.20 -10.17
N ASN A 43 -0.27 1.63 -9.67
CA ASN A 43 1.07 2.20 -9.82
C ASN A 43 1.43 2.41 -11.30
N GLN A 44 1.17 1.43 -12.16
CA GLN A 44 1.46 1.51 -13.60
C GLN A 44 0.60 2.58 -14.29
N LYS A 45 -0.69 2.67 -13.98
CA LYS A 45 -1.59 3.72 -14.51
C LYS A 45 -1.14 5.12 -14.11
N ALA A 46 -0.55 5.28 -12.93
CA ALA A 46 -0.03 6.56 -12.47
C ALA A 46 1.17 7.05 -13.29
N PHE A 47 1.99 6.17 -13.86
CA PHE A 47 3.10 6.57 -14.73
C PHE A 47 2.63 7.29 -16.00
N SER A 48 1.44 6.97 -16.52
CA SER A 48 0.82 7.69 -17.62
C SER A 48 -0.02 8.91 -17.20
N GLY A 49 -0.35 9.02 -15.91
CA GLY A 49 -1.19 10.10 -15.39
C GLY A 49 -2.66 9.95 -15.76
N GLU A 50 -3.15 8.70 -15.87
CA GLU A 50 -4.51 8.39 -16.32
C GLU A 50 -5.60 8.88 -15.40
N LEU A 51 -5.42 8.69 -14.09
CA LEU A 51 -6.45 8.95 -13.08
C LEU A 51 -6.29 10.33 -12.44
N ASP A 52 -7.41 10.97 -12.10
CA ASP A 52 -7.41 12.23 -11.35
C ASP A 52 -7.00 12.02 -9.90
N ILE A 53 -7.46 10.94 -9.30
CA ILE A 53 -7.16 10.54 -7.92
C ILE A 53 -6.83 9.06 -7.92
N THR A 54 -5.78 8.65 -7.23
CA THR A 54 -5.46 7.23 -7.15
C THR A 54 -4.72 6.87 -5.86
N LYS A 55 -4.89 5.62 -5.42
CA LYS A 55 -4.05 4.98 -4.42
C LYS A 55 -2.74 4.56 -5.07
N LEU A 56 -1.61 4.89 -4.43
CA LEU A 56 -0.28 4.45 -4.87
C LEU A 56 0.53 3.89 -3.71
N SER A 57 1.43 2.96 -4.03
CA SER A 57 2.56 2.66 -3.17
C SER A 57 3.46 3.89 -3.05
N TYR A 58 4.02 4.17 -1.87
CA TYR A 58 4.96 5.30 -1.73
C TYR A 58 6.21 5.13 -2.61
N HIS A 59 6.65 3.90 -2.85
CA HIS A 59 7.73 3.64 -3.79
C HIS A 59 7.37 4.10 -5.21
N ALA A 60 6.18 3.75 -5.72
CA ALA A 60 5.71 4.19 -7.04
C ALA A 60 5.53 5.72 -7.09
N PHE A 61 4.98 6.31 -6.03
CA PHE A 61 4.74 7.75 -5.96
C PHE A 61 6.03 8.55 -6.15
N ALA A 62 7.17 8.07 -5.65
CA ALA A 62 8.46 8.73 -5.84
C ALA A 62 8.87 8.95 -7.31
N TYR A 63 8.31 8.18 -8.24
CA TYR A 63 8.58 8.30 -9.69
C TYR A 63 7.58 9.22 -10.41
N VAL A 64 6.50 9.62 -9.76
CA VAL A 64 5.41 10.40 -10.37
C VAL A 64 5.05 11.67 -9.59
N VAL A 65 5.96 12.16 -8.74
CA VAL A 65 5.76 13.39 -7.97
C VAL A 65 5.59 14.61 -8.87
N ASP A 66 6.11 14.57 -10.10
CA ASP A 66 5.89 15.58 -11.14
C ASP A 66 4.44 15.64 -11.65
N LYS A 67 3.71 14.52 -11.56
CA LYS A 67 2.33 14.38 -12.04
C LYS A 67 1.29 14.45 -10.93
N TYR A 68 1.65 14.00 -9.75
CA TYR A 68 0.75 13.87 -8.62
C TYR A 68 1.27 14.56 -7.36
N VAL A 69 0.35 14.99 -6.53
CA VAL A 69 0.63 15.51 -5.18
C VAL A 69 -0.01 14.57 -4.15
N LEU A 70 0.69 14.34 -3.04
CA LEU A 70 0.19 13.50 -1.95
C LEU A 70 -0.82 14.26 -1.10
N LEU A 71 -1.97 13.64 -0.87
CA LEU A 71 -2.98 14.12 0.08
C LEU A 71 -2.61 13.73 1.52
N ASP A 72 -3.04 14.52 2.49
CA ASP A 72 -2.84 14.19 3.90
C ASP A 72 -3.76 13.08 4.40
N ALA A 73 -4.93 12.92 3.78
CA ALA A 73 -5.90 11.88 4.13
C ALA A 73 -5.72 10.61 3.29
N GLY A 74 -6.12 9.46 3.82
CA GLY A 74 -6.20 8.18 3.12
C GLY A 74 -4.91 7.35 3.14
N SER A 75 -3.89 7.74 3.91
CA SER A 75 -2.63 7.00 3.98
C SER A 75 -2.77 5.67 4.72
N ALA A 76 -2.14 4.63 4.18
CA ALA A 76 -1.82 3.38 4.87
C ALA A 76 -0.37 3.48 5.38
N LEU A 77 -0.24 3.85 6.65
CA LEU A 77 1.01 4.10 7.35
C LEU A 77 0.83 3.70 8.81
N GLY A 78 1.82 3.06 9.41
CA GLY A 78 1.71 2.64 10.81
C GLY A 78 2.87 1.78 11.29
N PHE A 79 2.74 1.29 12.51
CA PHE A 79 3.66 0.30 13.10
C PHE A 79 3.05 -1.11 13.00
N GLY A 80 3.89 -2.12 12.77
CA GLY A 80 3.45 -3.52 12.64
C GLY A 80 2.64 -3.81 11.38
N VAL A 81 2.65 -2.92 10.39
CA VAL A 81 1.82 -3.01 9.16
C VAL A 81 2.61 -3.52 7.94
N GLY A 82 3.88 -3.90 8.12
CA GLY A 82 4.78 -4.24 7.02
C GLY A 82 4.44 -5.52 6.27
N PRO A 83 4.98 -5.68 5.06
CA PRO A 83 4.87 -6.92 4.30
C PRO A 83 5.66 -8.04 4.97
N LEU A 84 5.21 -9.29 4.75
CA LEU A 84 5.87 -10.48 5.26
C LEU A 84 6.57 -11.23 4.14
N LEU A 85 7.80 -11.67 4.38
CA LEU A 85 8.45 -12.66 3.54
C LEU A 85 8.18 -14.04 4.14
N ILE A 86 7.58 -14.91 3.33
CA ILE A 86 7.10 -16.24 3.75
C ILE A 86 7.66 -17.36 2.86
N CYS A 87 7.60 -18.59 3.36
CA CYS A 87 8.05 -19.78 2.64
C CYS A 87 7.26 -21.03 3.06
N LYS A 88 7.41 -22.12 2.27
CA LYS A 88 6.95 -23.47 2.58
C LYS A 88 7.99 -24.26 3.36
N GLY A 89 9.27 -24.00 3.13
CA GLY A 89 10.41 -24.75 3.67
C GLY A 89 10.85 -24.36 5.08
N ASP A 90 12.15 -24.44 5.32
CA ASP A 90 12.80 -24.00 6.56
C ASP A 90 13.11 -22.51 6.49
N PRO A 91 12.50 -21.66 7.35
CA PRO A 91 12.71 -20.22 7.32
C PRO A 91 14.16 -19.79 7.59
N GLU A 92 14.88 -20.49 8.48
CA GLU A 92 16.26 -20.14 8.85
C GLU A 92 17.23 -20.43 7.70
N LEU A 93 17.06 -21.57 7.05
CA LEU A 93 17.84 -21.93 5.87
C LEU A 93 17.62 -20.94 4.73
N LEU A 94 16.36 -20.62 4.43
CA LEU A 94 16.01 -19.69 3.34
C LEU A 94 16.46 -18.26 3.66
N HIS A 95 16.35 -17.82 4.91
CA HIS A 95 16.91 -16.53 5.34
C HIS A 95 18.43 -16.47 5.09
N SER A 96 19.16 -17.52 5.45
CA SER A 96 20.62 -17.60 5.21
C SER A 96 20.96 -17.56 3.71
N GLN A 97 20.14 -18.18 2.87
CA GLN A 97 20.30 -18.13 1.40
C GLN A 97 19.96 -16.76 0.81
N LEU A 98 19.01 -16.01 1.39
CA LEU A 98 18.67 -14.66 0.93
C LEU A 98 19.79 -13.65 1.14
N ILE A 99 20.58 -13.78 2.21
CA ILE A 99 21.72 -12.92 2.49
C ILE A 99 23.02 -13.37 1.79
N ALA A 100 23.03 -14.54 1.19
CA ALA A 100 24.20 -15.06 0.49
C ALA A 100 24.44 -14.30 -0.83
N HIS A 101 25.70 -14.10 -1.20
CA HIS A 101 26.05 -13.59 -2.52
C HIS A 101 25.43 -14.48 -3.62
N HIS A 102 24.72 -13.86 -4.56
CA HIS A 102 24.01 -14.54 -5.63
C HIS A 102 22.98 -15.55 -5.12
N SER A 103 22.03 -15.08 -4.32
CA SER A 103 20.91 -15.92 -3.86
C SER A 103 20.24 -16.65 -5.03
N PRO A 104 20.19 -17.98 -5.01
CA PRO A 104 19.56 -18.75 -6.10
C PRO A 104 18.04 -18.74 -6.04
N LEU A 105 17.47 -18.21 -4.96
CA LEU A 105 16.05 -18.30 -4.67
C LEU A 105 15.21 -17.45 -5.63
N THR A 106 14.13 -18.02 -6.12
CA THR A 106 13.10 -17.30 -6.87
C THR A 106 12.10 -16.71 -5.89
N ILE A 107 11.91 -15.38 -5.96
CA ILE A 107 11.09 -14.62 -5.01
C ILE A 107 9.86 -14.08 -5.73
N GLY A 108 8.67 -14.53 -5.33
CA GLY A 108 7.41 -13.93 -5.78
C GLY A 108 7.19 -12.58 -5.11
N ILE A 109 6.97 -11.53 -5.89
CA ILE A 109 6.70 -10.18 -5.40
C ILE A 109 5.36 -9.66 -5.93
N PRO A 110 4.63 -8.82 -5.16
CA PRO A 110 3.30 -8.32 -5.57
C PRO A 110 3.36 -7.16 -6.60
N GLY A 111 4.55 -6.87 -7.11
CA GLY A 111 4.79 -5.84 -8.12
C GLY A 111 6.10 -5.10 -7.88
N LYS A 112 6.70 -4.66 -8.97
CA LYS A 112 8.01 -4.03 -9.01
C LYS A 112 8.05 -2.71 -8.23
N TYR A 113 6.99 -1.90 -8.35
CA TYR A 113 6.93 -0.56 -7.77
C TYR A 113 6.20 -0.50 -6.43
N THR A 114 5.89 -1.66 -5.84
CA THR A 114 5.32 -1.71 -4.49
C THR A 114 6.34 -1.32 -3.42
N THR A 115 5.87 -0.70 -2.34
CA THR A 115 6.72 -0.45 -1.17
C THR A 115 7.21 -1.75 -0.54
N ALA A 116 6.45 -2.83 -0.68
CA ALA A 116 6.87 -4.18 -0.27
C ALA A 116 8.17 -4.62 -0.96
N ASN A 117 8.23 -4.51 -2.30
CA ASN A 117 9.44 -4.84 -3.05
C ASN A 117 10.62 -3.89 -2.74
N PHE A 118 10.34 -2.61 -2.48
CA PHE A 118 11.37 -1.67 -2.03
C PHE A 118 12.01 -2.15 -0.71
N LEU A 119 11.21 -2.50 0.28
CA LEU A 119 11.69 -2.99 1.58
C LEU A 119 12.44 -4.32 1.46
N LEU A 120 11.98 -5.22 0.58
CA LEU A 120 12.70 -6.45 0.26
C LEU A 120 14.11 -6.13 -0.27
N GLY A 121 14.23 -5.17 -1.19
CA GLY A 121 15.52 -4.74 -1.73
C GLY A 121 16.44 -4.08 -0.70
N LEU A 122 15.88 -3.42 0.32
CA LEU A 122 16.66 -2.87 1.43
C LEU A 122 17.20 -3.97 2.37
N ALA A 123 16.33 -4.93 2.70
CA ALA A 123 16.68 -6.01 3.62
C ALA A 123 17.62 -7.06 2.98
N PHE A 124 17.41 -7.32 1.68
CA PHE A 124 18.11 -8.37 0.93
C PHE A 124 18.54 -7.86 -0.45
N PRO A 125 19.56 -7.01 -0.54
CA PRO A 125 19.99 -6.41 -1.81
C PRO A 125 20.50 -7.44 -2.84
N GLU A 126 20.99 -8.59 -2.39
CA GLU A 126 21.49 -9.68 -3.24
C GLU A 126 20.34 -10.58 -3.78
N ALA A 127 19.13 -10.44 -3.27
CA ALA A 127 17.95 -11.20 -3.68
C ALA A 127 17.32 -10.58 -4.95
N THR A 128 17.92 -10.82 -6.11
CA THR A 128 17.59 -10.16 -7.38
C THR A 128 16.70 -10.98 -8.30
N ASN A 129 16.60 -12.32 -8.11
CA ASN A 129 15.75 -13.19 -8.92
C ASN A 129 14.30 -13.08 -8.48
N LYS A 130 13.60 -12.06 -8.97
CA LYS A 130 12.23 -11.71 -8.58
C LYS A 130 11.25 -11.99 -9.72
N GLN A 131 10.11 -12.59 -9.36
CA GLN A 131 8.98 -12.83 -10.26
C GLN A 131 7.80 -12.00 -9.79
N GLU A 132 7.27 -11.14 -10.65
CA GLU A 132 6.06 -10.39 -10.38
C GLU A 132 4.83 -11.30 -10.54
N LEU A 133 3.96 -11.30 -9.52
CA LEU A 133 2.72 -12.06 -9.44
C LEU A 133 1.62 -11.18 -8.88
N VAL A 134 0.37 -11.45 -9.23
CA VAL A 134 -0.75 -10.84 -8.52
C VAL A 134 -0.67 -11.27 -7.05
N PHE A 135 -0.85 -10.33 -6.12
CA PHE A 135 -0.62 -10.59 -4.68
C PHE A 135 -1.40 -11.81 -4.15
N SER A 136 -2.60 -12.08 -4.68
CA SER A 136 -3.43 -13.23 -4.32
C SER A 136 -2.89 -14.59 -4.83
N GLU A 137 -1.99 -14.60 -5.81
CA GLU A 137 -1.42 -15.81 -6.41
C GLU A 137 -0.11 -16.25 -5.75
N ILE A 138 0.50 -15.42 -4.92
CA ILE A 138 1.83 -15.66 -4.34
C ILE A 138 1.83 -16.91 -3.44
N GLU A 139 0.82 -17.08 -2.59
CA GLU A 139 0.74 -18.25 -1.70
C GLU A 139 0.58 -19.57 -2.49
N ASP A 140 -0.24 -19.57 -3.53
CA ASP A 140 -0.44 -20.74 -4.37
C ASP A 140 0.81 -21.07 -5.18
N ALA A 141 1.53 -20.06 -5.68
CA ALA A 141 2.82 -20.25 -6.35
C ALA A 141 3.88 -20.87 -5.42
N LEU A 142 3.90 -20.50 -4.12
CA LEU A 142 4.72 -21.15 -3.09
C LEU A 142 4.34 -22.61 -2.87
N LEU A 143 3.04 -22.90 -2.75
CA LEU A 143 2.53 -24.25 -2.53
C LEU A 143 2.83 -25.17 -3.69
N ASP A 144 2.73 -24.65 -4.91
CA ASP A 144 3.06 -25.35 -6.18
C ASP A 144 4.58 -25.49 -6.42
N GLY A 145 5.43 -24.84 -5.63
CA GLY A 145 6.89 -24.85 -5.83
C GLY A 145 7.37 -24.07 -7.06
N LYS A 146 6.58 -23.13 -7.55
CA LYS A 146 6.94 -22.23 -8.65
C LYS A 146 7.91 -21.12 -8.21
N ILE A 147 7.85 -20.76 -6.94
CA ILE A 147 8.73 -19.81 -6.26
C ILE A 147 9.21 -20.42 -4.93
N ASP A 148 10.36 -20.01 -4.45
CA ASP A 148 10.95 -20.50 -3.19
C ASP A 148 10.49 -19.66 -1.99
N VAL A 149 10.32 -18.37 -2.20
CA VAL A 149 9.91 -17.38 -1.19
C VAL A 149 8.85 -16.46 -1.77
N GLY A 150 7.90 -16.03 -0.94
CA GLY A 150 6.81 -15.14 -1.35
C GLY A 150 6.75 -13.89 -0.46
N LEU A 151 6.64 -12.73 -1.09
CA LEU A 151 6.43 -11.46 -0.42
C LEU A 151 4.95 -11.13 -0.39
N ILE A 152 4.30 -11.34 0.76
CA ILE A 152 2.86 -11.14 0.91
C ILE A 152 2.52 -9.79 1.55
N ILE A 153 1.37 -9.27 1.12
CA ILE A 153 0.76 -8.02 1.57
C ILE A 153 -0.72 -8.27 1.90
N HIS A 154 -1.41 -7.23 2.35
CA HIS A 154 -2.86 -7.24 2.60
C HIS A 154 -3.30 -8.31 3.61
N GLU A 155 -4.48 -8.93 3.41
CA GLU A 155 -5.10 -9.91 4.30
C GLU A 155 -4.33 -11.23 4.39
N ASN A 156 -3.52 -11.58 3.41
CA ASN A 156 -2.71 -12.80 3.41
C ASN A 156 -1.81 -12.91 4.66
N ARG A 157 -1.38 -11.77 5.24
CA ARG A 157 -0.61 -11.79 6.49
C ARG A 157 -1.35 -12.38 7.69
N PHE A 158 -2.68 -12.51 7.62
CA PHE A 158 -3.49 -13.13 8.68
C PHE A 158 -3.82 -14.59 8.41
N THR A 159 -3.67 -15.07 7.18
CA THR A 159 -4.19 -16.38 6.74
C THR A 159 -3.12 -17.35 6.24
N TYR A 160 -1.91 -16.90 5.87
CA TYR A 160 -0.84 -17.74 5.30
C TYR A 160 -0.51 -18.97 6.15
N GLN A 161 -0.58 -18.87 7.48
CA GLN A 161 -0.29 -19.96 8.40
C GLN A 161 -1.30 -21.10 8.28
N ASN A 162 -2.56 -20.80 7.91
CA ASN A 162 -3.60 -21.80 7.70
C ASN A 162 -3.28 -22.72 6.51
N LYS A 163 -2.43 -22.25 5.59
CA LYS A 163 -1.92 -23.02 4.43
C LYS A 163 -0.60 -23.74 4.73
N GLY A 164 -0.14 -23.74 5.99
CA GLY A 164 1.13 -24.35 6.41
C GLY A 164 2.38 -23.57 6.01
N LEU A 165 2.22 -22.33 5.53
CA LEU A 165 3.33 -21.45 5.20
C LEU A 165 3.93 -20.81 6.47
N LYS A 166 5.21 -20.49 6.42
CA LYS A 166 5.99 -19.99 7.56
C LYS A 166 6.58 -18.60 7.23
N LYS A 167 6.66 -17.75 8.25
CA LYS A 167 7.30 -16.44 8.13
C LYS A 167 8.81 -16.57 8.22
N ILE A 168 9.52 -15.97 7.25
CA ILE A 168 10.97 -15.76 7.29
C ILE A 168 11.26 -14.49 8.08
N ILE A 169 10.67 -13.36 7.66
CA ILE A 169 10.87 -12.06 8.29
C ILE A 169 9.65 -11.16 8.09
N ASP A 170 9.41 -10.26 9.04
CA ASP A 170 8.53 -9.10 8.90
C ASP A 170 9.38 -7.89 8.45
N LEU A 171 9.16 -7.40 7.23
CA LEU A 171 9.91 -6.27 6.70
C LEU A 171 9.49 -4.93 7.34
N GLY A 172 8.33 -4.89 7.99
CA GLY A 172 7.94 -3.76 8.83
C GLY A 172 8.79 -3.68 10.08
N ASP A 173 8.93 -4.79 10.80
CA ASP A 173 9.83 -4.88 11.97
C ASP A 173 11.27 -4.51 11.59
N TYR A 174 11.72 -4.95 10.41
CA TYR A 174 13.03 -4.57 9.88
C TYR A 174 13.15 -3.05 9.72
N TRP A 175 12.19 -2.41 9.04
CA TRP A 175 12.16 -0.97 8.83
C TRP A 175 12.12 -0.18 10.15
N GLU A 176 11.22 -0.56 11.04
CA GLU A 176 11.02 0.10 12.33
C GLU A 176 12.29 0.04 13.20
N LYS A 177 12.99 -1.10 13.19
CA LYS A 177 14.28 -1.25 13.91
C LYS A 177 15.39 -0.39 13.31
N GLN A 178 15.42 -0.21 11.99
CA GLN A 178 16.46 0.58 11.32
C GLN A 178 16.24 2.08 11.45
N THR A 179 14.97 2.53 11.44
CA THR A 179 14.63 3.96 11.33
C THR A 179 13.98 4.55 12.58
N GLY A 180 13.40 3.71 13.44
CA GLY A 180 12.56 4.15 14.55
C GLY A 180 11.22 4.75 14.14
N CYS A 181 10.86 4.71 12.85
CA CYS A 181 9.68 5.34 12.29
C CYS A 181 8.62 4.33 11.88
N ALA A 182 7.36 4.78 11.90
CA ALA A 182 6.26 4.05 11.29
C ALA A 182 6.57 3.77 9.80
N ILE A 183 6.07 2.63 9.28
CA ILE A 183 6.30 2.26 7.89
C ILE A 183 5.24 2.89 6.97
N PRO A 184 5.63 3.70 5.97
CA PRO A 184 4.73 4.21 4.95
C PRO A 184 4.56 3.17 3.84
N LEU A 185 3.34 2.66 3.64
CA LEU A 185 3.05 1.66 2.61
C LEU A 185 2.50 2.29 1.33
N GLY A 186 1.47 3.13 1.45
CA GLY A 186 0.84 3.80 0.33
C GLY A 186 -0.05 4.95 0.76
N GLY A 187 -0.31 5.87 -0.17
CA GLY A 187 -1.11 7.06 0.04
C GLY A 187 -2.08 7.34 -1.10
N ILE A 188 -2.95 8.30 -0.90
CA ILE A 188 -3.84 8.81 -1.93
C ILE A 188 -3.22 10.06 -2.53
N VAL A 189 -3.17 10.11 -3.85
CA VAL A 189 -2.59 11.22 -4.60
C VAL A 189 -3.62 11.84 -5.53
N ALA A 190 -3.53 13.15 -5.74
CA ALA A 190 -4.32 13.89 -6.71
C ALA A 190 -3.44 14.38 -7.87
N ASN A 191 -3.96 14.31 -9.09
CA ASN A 191 -3.26 14.76 -10.28
C ASN A 191 -3.04 16.27 -10.22
N ARG A 192 -1.82 16.72 -10.47
CA ARG A 192 -1.44 18.14 -10.44
C ARG A 192 -2.09 18.99 -11.55
N LYS A 193 -2.68 18.35 -12.57
CA LYS A 193 -3.49 19.04 -13.59
C LYS A 193 -4.80 19.60 -13.03
N LEU A 194 -5.28 19.07 -11.91
CA LEU A 194 -6.47 19.59 -11.23
C LEU A 194 -6.13 20.97 -10.60
N PRO A 195 -7.09 21.92 -10.61
CA PRO A 195 -6.94 23.17 -9.89
C PRO A 195 -6.63 22.95 -8.40
N LEU A 196 -5.82 23.81 -7.80
CA LEU A 196 -5.37 23.65 -6.42
C LEU A 196 -6.54 23.62 -5.41
N ASP A 197 -7.57 24.44 -5.64
CA ASP A 197 -8.77 24.44 -4.82
C ASP A 197 -9.56 23.12 -4.91
N VAL A 198 -9.52 22.45 -6.06
CA VAL A 198 -10.09 21.10 -6.26
C VAL A 198 -9.25 20.05 -5.51
N GLN A 199 -7.92 20.14 -5.58
CA GLN A 199 -7.03 19.24 -4.83
C GLN A 199 -7.30 19.33 -3.31
N HIS A 200 -7.41 20.55 -2.77
CA HIS A 200 -7.78 20.77 -1.37
C HIS A 200 -9.19 20.28 -1.03
N LYS A 201 -10.15 20.44 -1.94
CA LYS A 201 -11.50 19.90 -1.76
C LYS A 201 -11.48 18.39 -1.68
N ILE A 202 -10.76 17.71 -2.58
CA ILE A 202 -10.58 16.25 -2.56
C ILE A 202 -10.03 15.80 -1.20
N ASN A 203 -8.96 16.45 -0.71
CA ASN A 203 -8.36 16.13 0.57
C ASN A 203 -9.36 16.26 1.75
N ARG A 204 -10.14 17.36 1.79
CA ARG A 204 -11.16 17.56 2.83
C ARG A 204 -12.27 16.51 2.77
N VAL A 205 -12.77 16.22 1.57
CA VAL A 205 -13.87 15.24 1.38
C VAL A 205 -13.38 13.84 1.72
N LEU A 206 -12.17 13.47 1.34
CA LEU A 206 -11.55 12.19 1.72
C LEU A 206 -11.39 12.10 3.24
N LYS A 207 -10.89 13.14 3.90
CA LYS A 207 -10.77 13.18 5.37
C LYS A 207 -12.13 12.95 6.03
N LYS A 208 -13.17 13.66 5.59
CA LYS A 208 -14.55 13.46 6.08
C LYS A 208 -15.05 12.01 5.88
N SER A 209 -14.68 11.38 4.76
CA SER A 209 -15.03 9.98 4.48
C SER A 209 -14.37 9.03 5.48
N VAL A 210 -13.08 9.21 5.76
CA VAL A 210 -12.36 8.42 6.78
C VAL A 210 -12.96 8.64 8.17
N GLU A 211 -13.22 9.89 8.56
CA GLU A 211 -13.84 10.22 9.85
C GLU A 211 -15.25 9.61 10.00
N PHE A 212 -16.05 9.64 8.93
CA PHE A 212 -17.37 8.99 8.89
C PHE A 212 -17.25 7.48 9.08
N ALA A 213 -16.29 6.83 8.41
CA ALA A 213 -16.06 5.40 8.51
C ALA A 213 -15.67 5.01 9.96
N PHE A 214 -14.84 5.79 10.64
CA PHE A 214 -14.54 5.57 12.05
C PHE A 214 -15.75 5.73 12.98
N ALA A 215 -16.58 6.74 12.73
CA ALA A 215 -17.78 6.97 13.50
C ALA A 215 -18.88 5.91 13.25
N ASN A 216 -18.88 5.29 12.06
CA ASN A 216 -19.89 4.35 11.61
C ASN A 216 -19.26 3.07 11.03
N PRO A 217 -18.47 2.30 11.79
CA PRO A 217 -17.57 1.27 11.25
C PRO A 217 -18.26 0.13 10.49
N LYS A 218 -19.57 -0.06 10.70
CA LYS A 218 -20.35 -1.09 10.00
C LYS A 218 -21.18 -0.58 8.83
N SER A 219 -21.18 0.73 8.56
CA SER A 219 -22.03 1.31 7.52
C SER A 219 -21.69 0.81 6.11
N GLY A 220 -20.41 0.46 5.85
CA GLY A 220 -19.91 -0.04 4.57
C GLY A 220 -19.74 -1.56 4.50
N LEU A 221 -20.24 -2.33 5.49
CA LEU A 221 -19.94 -3.76 5.59
C LEU A 221 -20.27 -4.57 4.33
N GLU A 222 -21.43 -4.33 3.72
CA GLU A 222 -21.84 -5.04 2.49
C GLU A 222 -20.93 -4.68 1.31
N PHE A 223 -20.60 -3.40 1.18
CA PHE A 223 -19.68 -2.93 0.16
C PHE A 223 -18.27 -3.52 0.33
N ILE A 224 -17.73 -3.52 1.55
CA ILE A 224 -16.43 -4.13 1.86
C ILE A 224 -16.47 -5.63 1.53
N ARG A 225 -17.50 -6.34 1.98
CA ARG A 225 -17.67 -7.79 1.75
C ARG A 225 -17.76 -8.15 0.27
N SER A 226 -18.46 -7.33 -0.53
CA SER A 226 -18.61 -7.60 -1.96
C SER A 226 -17.31 -7.46 -2.77
N HIS A 227 -16.26 -6.85 -2.19
CA HIS A 227 -14.98 -6.59 -2.83
C HIS A 227 -13.80 -7.34 -2.20
N ALA A 228 -13.93 -7.80 -0.95
CA ALA A 228 -12.87 -8.47 -0.22
C ALA A 228 -12.55 -9.85 -0.80
N GLN A 229 -11.26 -10.20 -0.87
CA GLN A 229 -10.79 -11.56 -1.22
C GLN A 229 -11.14 -12.54 -0.10
N GLU A 230 -10.99 -12.13 1.16
CA GLU A 230 -11.32 -12.92 2.33
C GLU A 230 -12.71 -12.50 2.86
N MET A 231 -13.63 -13.46 2.90
CA MET A 231 -15.04 -13.26 3.26
C MET A 231 -15.32 -13.23 4.77
N SER A 232 -14.33 -13.63 5.61
CA SER A 232 -14.47 -13.58 7.06
C SER A 232 -14.54 -12.14 7.57
N GLU A 233 -15.65 -11.77 8.20
CA GLU A 233 -15.81 -10.42 8.78
C GLU A 233 -14.71 -10.12 9.81
N GLU A 234 -14.28 -11.12 10.57
CA GLU A 234 -13.20 -10.99 11.54
C GLU A 234 -11.88 -10.60 10.87
N VAL A 235 -11.51 -11.26 9.76
CA VAL A 235 -10.29 -10.97 9.02
C VAL A 235 -10.37 -9.61 8.34
N MET A 236 -11.52 -9.26 7.73
CA MET A 236 -11.73 -7.93 7.15
C MET A 236 -11.51 -6.81 8.17
N TYR A 237 -12.10 -6.92 9.38
CA TYR A 237 -11.92 -5.89 10.40
C TYR A 237 -10.53 -5.90 11.06
N LYS A 238 -9.86 -7.05 11.16
CA LYS A 238 -8.44 -7.10 11.52
C LYS A 238 -7.57 -6.33 10.51
N HIS A 239 -7.85 -6.52 9.22
CA HIS A 239 -7.17 -5.81 8.14
C HIS A 239 -7.44 -4.29 8.24
N ILE A 240 -8.70 -3.87 8.34
CA ILE A 240 -9.07 -2.46 8.50
C ILE A 240 -8.35 -1.86 9.72
N LYS A 241 -8.43 -2.50 10.89
CA LYS A 241 -7.82 -2.00 12.14
C LYS A 241 -6.30 -1.87 12.04
N LEU A 242 -5.66 -2.72 11.23
CA LEU A 242 -4.22 -2.67 11.03
C LEU A 242 -3.80 -1.48 10.16
N TYR A 243 -4.50 -1.29 9.04
CA TYR A 243 -4.06 -0.33 8.00
C TYR A 243 -4.76 1.03 8.05
N VAL A 244 -5.92 1.12 8.71
CA VAL A 244 -6.68 2.39 8.84
C VAL A 244 -6.57 2.90 10.29
N ASN A 245 -5.93 4.05 10.45
CA ASN A 245 -5.60 4.60 11.76
C ASN A 245 -5.52 6.15 11.70
N LYS A 246 -4.89 6.79 12.70
CA LYS A 246 -4.73 8.24 12.76
C LYS A 246 -4.11 8.84 11.48
N TYR A 247 -3.18 8.13 10.85
CA TYR A 247 -2.52 8.59 9.62
C TYR A 247 -3.43 8.47 8.38
N SER A 248 -4.49 7.66 8.45
CA SER A 248 -5.50 7.62 7.39
C SER A 248 -6.45 8.83 7.46
N VAL A 249 -6.64 9.41 8.66
CA VAL A 249 -7.38 10.67 8.82
C VAL A 249 -6.53 11.85 8.36
N ASP A 250 -5.27 11.90 8.82
CA ASP A 250 -4.34 12.98 8.54
C ASP A 250 -2.91 12.51 8.82
N LEU A 251 -2.00 12.72 7.88
CA LEU A 251 -0.58 12.35 8.05
C LEU A 251 0.05 13.04 9.26
N GLY A 252 -0.28 14.31 9.49
CA GLY A 252 0.39 15.12 10.48
C GLY A 252 1.90 15.23 10.25
N GLU A 253 2.62 15.86 11.16
CA GLU A 253 4.08 16.01 11.07
C GLU A 253 4.80 14.65 11.13
N GLU A 254 4.33 13.74 11.98
CA GLU A 254 4.94 12.42 12.16
C GLU A 254 4.84 11.55 10.91
N GLY A 255 3.65 11.52 10.26
CA GLY A 255 3.46 10.77 9.01
C GLY A 255 4.23 11.36 7.84
N ARG A 256 4.25 12.69 7.69
CA ARG A 256 5.05 13.37 6.66
C ARG A 256 6.54 13.06 6.85
N LYS A 257 7.06 13.14 8.07
CA LYS A 257 8.45 12.79 8.38
C LYS A 257 8.80 11.35 8.05
N ALA A 258 7.90 10.39 8.34
CA ALA A 258 8.12 8.98 8.01
C ALA A 258 8.25 8.77 6.48
N ILE A 259 7.44 9.47 5.68
CA ILE A 259 7.51 9.43 4.22
C ILE A 259 8.81 10.08 3.70
N GLU A 260 9.24 11.20 4.28
CA GLU A 260 10.51 11.84 3.93
C GLU A 260 11.68 10.91 4.20
N ILE A 261 11.71 10.23 5.35
CA ILE A 261 12.74 9.23 5.68
C ILE A 261 12.74 8.07 4.68
N LEU A 262 11.56 7.60 4.24
CA LEU A 262 11.48 6.57 3.20
C LEU A 262 12.14 7.04 1.90
N PHE A 263 11.84 8.26 1.46
CA PHE A 263 12.39 8.82 0.22
C PHE A 263 13.87 9.15 0.34
N ASP A 264 14.33 9.64 1.49
CA ASP A 264 15.74 9.90 1.75
C ASP A 264 16.53 8.59 1.68
N THR A 265 16.07 7.55 2.36
CA THR A 265 16.67 6.20 2.31
C THR A 265 16.72 5.66 0.88
N ALA A 266 15.64 5.81 0.12
CA ALA A 266 15.57 5.34 -1.26
C ALA A 266 16.52 6.13 -2.19
N ARG A 267 16.68 7.44 -1.96
CA ARG A 267 17.63 8.30 -2.72
C ARG A 267 19.09 7.95 -2.41
N GLU A 268 19.43 7.78 -1.13
CA GLU A 268 20.78 7.38 -0.70
C GLU A 268 21.22 6.06 -1.32
N LYS A 269 20.28 5.16 -1.52
CA LYS A 269 20.49 3.86 -2.18
C LYS A 269 20.38 3.93 -3.71
N ASN A 270 20.14 5.11 -4.29
CA ASN A 270 19.92 5.30 -5.74
C ASN A 270 18.78 4.45 -6.32
N ILE A 271 17.74 4.15 -5.52
CA ILE A 271 16.58 3.35 -5.95
C ILE A 271 15.54 4.21 -6.66
N ILE A 272 15.38 5.48 -6.22
CA ILE A 272 14.41 6.42 -6.81
C ILE A 272 15.12 7.62 -7.44
N PRO A 273 14.49 8.33 -8.40
CA PRO A 273 15.03 9.55 -8.97
C PRO A 273 15.10 10.69 -7.95
N LYS A 274 15.82 11.75 -8.30
CA LYS A 274 15.79 13.01 -7.50
C LYS A 274 14.42 13.64 -7.63
N ILE A 275 13.74 13.82 -6.51
CA ILE A 275 12.47 14.55 -6.41
C ILE A 275 12.79 16.05 -6.36
N LYS A 276 12.18 16.81 -7.24
CA LYS A 276 12.33 18.29 -7.31
C LYS A 276 11.06 19.00 -6.88
N GLU A 277 9.94 18.37 -7.07
CA GLU A 277 8.62 18.92 -6.79
C GLU A 277 8.26 18.71 -5.30
N GLN A 278 7.35 19.54 -4.82
CA GLN A 278 6.80 19.40 -3.49
C GLN A 278 5.97 18.10 -3.39
N ILE A 279 6.25 17.31 -2.36
CA ILE A 279 5.61 15.99 -2.16
C ILE A 279 4.16 16.15 -1.69
N PHE A 280 3.96 16.98 -0.67
CA PHE A 280 2.68 17.13 0.03
C PHE A 280 1.85 18.28 -0.54
N LEU A 281 0.53 18.13 -0.48
CA LEU A 281 -0.41 19.21 -0.74
C LEU A 281 -0.25 20.31 0.33
N THR A 282 -0.14 21.58 -0.09
CA THR A 282 0.00 22.76 0.79
C THR A 282 -0.91 23.88 0.35
#